data_202a2ff1d0086925d7b49740837c8552
#
_entry.id   202a2ff1d0086925d7b49740837c8552
#
_cell.length_a   1.000
_cell.length_b   1.000
_cell.length_c   1.000
_cell.angle_alpha   90.00
_cell.angle_beta   90.00
_cell.angle_gamma   90.00
#
_symmetry.space_group_name_H-M   'P 1'
#
loop_
_entity.id
_entity.type
_entity.pdbx_description
1 polymer ?
#
loop_
_entity_poly.entity_id
_entity_poly.type
_entity_poly.pdbx_seq_one_letter_code
_entity_poly.pdbx_strand_id
1 'polypeptide(L)'
;VSSPLSVADFDYALPPELIAQHPSPERGGSRLLHLDTQGRLHDRMFADLAGQLRANDLLVFNDTRVIKARLAGHKASGGKVEVLVERIVEADRALAHVRASKSPGPGTVLRLADRFDVTVLGRAGALFDLRFPGDVLDLLQAHGATPLPPYITHAAETEDDERYQTVYARAPGAVAAPTAGLHFDEAMMQRLEDVGVARAFVTLHVGAGTFKPVQVEKLADHVMHAEWYTVPQATADAVARAHAAGGRVIAVGTTSARALESAAAQLQGDGQAQPQTPQTPQPPQALRAAQGDTQLFITPGYRFQVLDGLVTNFHLPQSTLLMMISAMAGMDPIRRAYAHAVAERYRFFSYGDAMLIESPVAPALASSHSAAPGPAAV
;
A
#
# COMPACT_ATOMS: atom_id res chain seq x y z
N VAL A 1 -18.80 -26.51 2.54
CA VAL A 1 -18.17 -25.66 1.52
C VAL A 1 -18.62 -24.25 1.82
N SER A 2 -17.73 -23.38 2.34
CA SER A 2 -18.04 -21.95 2.57
C SER A 2 -18.31 -21.28 1.23
N SER A 3 -19.36 -20.46 1.16
CA SER A 3 -19.65 -19.67 -0.03
C SER A 3 -18.42 -18.81 -0.40
N PRO A 4 -18.18 -18.60 -1.71
CA PRO A 4 -17.09 -17.73 -2.13
C PRO A 4 -17.31 -16.31 -1.59
N LEU A 5 -16.23 -15.69 -1.11
CA LEU A 5 -16.27 -14.32 -0.58
C LEU A 5 -16.68 -13.32 -1.68
N SER A 6 -17.50 -12.37 -1.29
CA SER A 6 -17.96 -11.23 -2.09
C SER A 6 -17.38 -9.92 -1.57
N VAL A 7 -17.49 -8.85 -2.33
CA VAL A 7 -17.08 -7.50 -1.91
C VAL A 7 -17.90 -7.03 -0.69
N ALA A 8 -19.18 -7.43 -0.60
CA ALA A 8 -20.07 -7.09 0.52
C ALA A 8 -19.61 -7.68 1.87
N ASP A 9 -18.83 -8.77 1.87
CA ASP A 9 -18.29 -9.35 3.10
C ASP A 9 -17.28 -8.43 3.80
N PHE A 10 -16.77 -7.41 3.09
CA PHE A 10 -15.82 -6.39 3.56
C PHE A 10 -16.49 -5.03 3.77
N ASP A 11 -17.80 -5.01 3.95
CA ASP A 11 -18.52 -3.81 4.25
C ASP A 11 -18.59 -3.53 5.76
N TYR A 12 -18.62 -2.25 6.12
CA TYR A 12 -18.89 -1.78 7.48
C TYR A 12 -19.40 -0.34 7.44
N ALA A 13 -20.15 0.06 8.47
CA ALA A 13 -20.64 1.41 8.59
C ALA A 13 -19.52 2.36 9.05
N LEU A 14 -19.12 3.29 8.19
CA LEU A 14 -18.15 4.33 8.51
C LEU A 14 -18.83 5.69 8.57
N PRO A 15 -18.93 6.33 9.75
CA PRO A 15 -19.40 7.70 9.88
C PRO A 15 -18.48 8.67 9.11
N PRO A 16 -19.01 9.52 8.23
CA PRO A 16 -18.20 10.41 7.39
C PRO A 16 -17.29 11.36 8.19
N GLU A 17 -17.72 11.74 9.39
CA GLU A 17 -16.95 12.63 10.28
C GLU A 17 -15.67 11.98 10.85
N LEU A 18 -15.52 10.67 10.74
CA LEU A 18 -14.29 9.96 11.12
C LEU A 18 -13.24 9.98 10.02
N ILE A 19 -13.58 10.41 8.81
CA ILE A 19 -12.64 10.54 7.69
C ILE A 19 -11.77 11.79 7.92
N ALA A 20 -10.49 11.59 8.21
CA ALA A 20 -9.57 12.68 8.50
C ALA A 20 -9.34 13.56 7.27
N GLN A 21 -9.61 14.86 7.38
CA GLN A 21 -9.39 15.83 6.31
C GLN A 21 -8.01 16.48 6.39
N HIS A 22 -7.40 16.54 7.59
CA HIS A 22 -6.08 17.11 7.84
C HIS A 22 -5.25 16.13 8.68
N PRO A 23 -3.90 16.14 8.51
CA PRO A 23 -3.02 15.34 9.34
C PRO A 23 -3.10 15.77 10.82
N SER A 24 -2.63 14.90 11.72
CA SER A 24 -2.36 15.29 13.10
C SER A 24 -1.34 16.43 13.13
N PRO A 25 -1.39 17.39 14.06
CA PRO A 25 -0.40 18.47 14.16
C PRO A 25 1.05 17.97 14.14
N GLU A 26 1.30 16.87 14.85
CA GLU A 26 2.59 16.17 14.85
C GLU A 26 2.45 14.81 14.15
N ARG A 27 3.49 14.37 13.40
CA ARG A 27 3.44 13.09 12.67
C ARG A 27 3.24 11.90 13.61
N GLY A 28 3.94 11.84 14.74
CA GLY A 28 3.79 10.80 15.74
C GLY A 28 2.58 10.93 16.67
N GLY A 29 1.75 11.98 16.50
CA GLY A 29 0.62 12.29 17.38
C GLY A 29 -0.67 11.51 17.11
N SER A 30 -0.69 10.59 16.15
CA SER A 30 -1.85 9.73 15.86
C SER A 30 -2.00 8.61 16.90
N ARG A 31 -3.21 8.05 16.96
CA ARG A 31 -3.45 6.81 17.74
C ARG A 31 -2.96 5.59 16.97
N LEU A 32 -2.72 4.52 17.70
CA LEU A 32 -2.33 3.22 17.17
C LEU A 32 -3.24 2.13 17.77
N LEU A 33 -4.00 1.44 16.95
CA LEU A 33 -4.72 0.24 17.36
C LEU A 33 -3.84 -0.99 17.10
N HIS A 34 -3.38 -1.63 18.15
CA HIS A 34 -2.56 -2.84 18.06
C HIS A 34 -3.44 -4.08 18.15
N LEU A 35 -3.48 -4.86 17.08
CA LEU A 35 -4.10 -6.19 17.01
C LEU A 35 -2.98 -7.23 17.16
N ASP A 36 -2.92 -7.87 18.34
CA ASP A 36 -1.87 -8.83 18.66
C ASP A 36 -2.11 -10.22 18.03
N THR A 37 -1.12 -11.11 18.13
CA THR A 37 -1.16 -12.47 17.59
C THR A 37 -2.28 -13.34 18.15
N GLN A 38 -2.91 -12.95 19.27
CA GLN A 38 -4.04 -13.63 19.90
C GLN A 38 -5.39 -13.01 19.52
N GLY A 39 -5.38 -11.98 18.66
CA GLY A 39 -6.57 -11.26 18.22
C GLY A 39 -7.14 -10.32 19.28
N ARG A 40 -6.35 -9.90 20.27
CA ARG A 40 -6.72 -8.88 21.25
C ARG A 40 -6.38 -7.50 20.73
N LEU A 41 -7.19 -6.52 21.12
CA LEU A 41 -7.06 -5.12 20.73
C LEU A 41 -6.46 -4.32 21.88
N HIS A 42 -5.49 -3.47 21.57
CA HIS A 42 -4.84 -2.58 22.52
C HIS A 42 -4.80 -1.16 21.95
N ASP A 43 -5.43 -0.22 22.62
CA ASP A 43 -5.37 1.21 22.30
C ASP A 43 -4.01 1.77 22.75
N ARG A 44 -3.31 2.42 21.83
CA ARG A 44 -1.98 3.00 22.01
C ARG A 44 -1.90 4.35 21.30
N MET A 45 -0.79 5.04 21.53
CA MET A 45 -0.35 6.13 20.66
C MET A 45 0.68 5.60 19.66
N PHE A 46 0.78 6.21 18.47
CA PHE A 46 1.79 5.82 17.49
C PHE A 46 3.23 5.96 18.05
N ALA A 47 3.43 6.94 18.93
CA ALA A 47 4.69 7.12 19.65
C ALA A 47 5.14 5.88 20.45
N ASP A 48 4.21 4.99 20.81
CA ASP A 48 4.50 3.74 21.55
C ASP A 48 4.94 2.59 20.63
N LEU A 49 4.95 2.77 19.29
CA LEU A 49 5.25 1.71 18.34
C LEU A 49 6.59 1.03 18.62
N ALA A 50 7.64 1.80 18.91
CA ALA A 50 8.96 1.25 19.20
C ALA A 50 8.95 0.24 20.35
N GLY A 51 8.07 0.45 21.35
CA GLY A 51 7.88 -0.47 22.48
C GLY A 51 7.10 -1.76 22.14
N GLN A 52 6.50 -1.86 20.95
CA GLN A 52 5.82 -3.07 20.48
C GLN A 52 6.74 -3.93 19.59
N LEU A 53 7.90 -3.42 19.25
CA LEU A 53 8.89 -4.07 18.39
C LEU A 53 10.03 -4.66 19.26
N ARG A 54 10.77 -5.58 18.67
CA ARG A 54 11.87 -6.31 19.32
C ARG A 54 13.18 -6.04 18.57
N ALA A 55 14.29 -6.17 19.28
CA ALA A 55 15.58 -6.24 18.59
C ALA A 55 15.54 -7.37 17.55
N ASN A 56 16.17 -7.14 16.41
CA ASN A 56 16.17 -7.98 15.20
C ASN A 56 14.88 -7.95 14.36
N ASP A 57 13.80 -7.27 14.79
CA ASP A 57 12.70 -7.00 13.87
C ASP A 57 13.18 -6.11 12.72
N LEU A 58 12.58 -6.29 11.56
CA LEU A 58 12.83 -5.48 10.37
C LEU A 58 11.55 -4.74 9.98
N LEU A 59 11.60 -3.41 9.93
CA LEU A 59 10.58 -2.60 9.29
C LEU A 59 10.95 -2.33 7.83
N VAL A 60 10.03 -2.64 6.90
CA VAL A 60 10.23 -2.38 5.47
C VAL A 60 9.31 -1.27 5.02
N PHE A 61 9.91 -0.19 4.53
CA PHE A 61 9.25 1.05 4.12
C PHE A 61 9.17 1.17 2.60
N ASN A 62 8.14 1.85 2.09
CA ASN A 62 8.06 2.27 0.70
C ASN A 62 8.62 3.68 0.57
N ASP A 63 9.74 3.84 -0.10
CA ASP A 63 10.46 5.11 -0.26
C ASP A 63 10.03 5.91 -1.51
N THR A 64 8.91 5.54 -2.11
CA THR A 64 8.36 6.30 -3.23
C THR A 64 8.08 7.74 -2.81
N ARG A 65 8.31 8.68 -3.75
CA ARG A 65 8.02 10.10 -3.58
C ARG A 65 6.84 10.50 -4.44
N VAL A 66 5.86 11.14 -3.83
CA VAL A 66 4.71 11.71 -4.56
C VAL A 66 5.19 12.84 -5.44
N ILE A 67 4.78 12.82 -6.71
CA ILE A 67 5.01 13.90 -7.67
C ILE A 67 3.78 14.80 -7.75
N LYS A 68 3.96 16.08 -8.16
CA LYS A 68 2.87 17.03 -8.34
C LYS A 68 2.06 16.72 -9.59
N ALA A 69 1.49 15.54 -9.65
CA ALA A 69 0.94 14.90 -10.83
C ALA A 69 -0.33 15.55 -11.41
N ARG A 70 -0.96 16.51 -10.69
CA ARG A 70 -2.22 17.13 -11.09
C ARG A 70 -1.99 18.45 -11.79
N LEU A 71 -2.53 18.59 -13.01
CA LEU A 71 -2.46 19.79 -13.82
C LEU A 71 -3.87 20.20 -14.27
N ALA A 72 -4.23 21.44 -14.07
CA ALA A 72 -5.42 22.05 -14.66
C ALA A 72 -5.08 22.71 -15.99
N GLY A 73 -6.07 22.82 -16.89
CA GLY A 73 -5.87 23.49 -18.16
C GLY A 73 -7.13 23.53 -19.02
N HIS A 74 -6.95 23.75 -20.31
CA HIS A 74 -8.05 23.86 -21.27
C HIS A 74 -7.65 23.35 -22.67
N LYS A 75 -8.64 22.99 -23.45
CA LYS A 75 -8.50 22.72 -24.90
C LYS A 75 -8.51 24.04 -25.69
N ALA A 76 -8.02 24.01 -26.92
CA ALA A 76 -8.11 25.17 -27.84
C ALA A 76 -9.55 25.71 -27.97
N SER A 77 -10.56 24.86 -27.80
CA SER A 77 -11.97 25.26 -27.82
C SER A 77 -12.45 25.93 -26.50
N GLY A 78 -11.56 26.19 -25.54
CA GLY A 78 -11.89 26.77 -24.23
C GLY A 78 -12.44 25.76 -23.20
N GLY A 79 -12.68 24.52 -23.58
CA GLY A 79 -13.18 23.50 -22.64
C GLY A 79 -12.14 23.14 -21.59
N LYS A 80 -12.54 23.24 -20.29
CA LYS A 80 -11.66 22.88 -19.16
C LYS A 80 -11.23 21.43 -19.21
N VAL A 81 -9.99 21.17 -18.80
CA VAL A 81 -9.43 19.83 -18.61
C VAL A 81 -8.68 19.74 -17.28
N GLU A 82 -8.68 18.56 -16.70
CA GLU A 82 -7.79 18.18 -15.61
C GLU A 82 -6.99 16.96 -16.06
N VAL A 83 -5.69 17.02 -15.93
CA VAL A 83 -4.76 15.94 -16.22
C VAL A 83 -4.18 15.45 -14.91
N LEU A 84 -4.24 14.14 -14.66
CA LEU A 84 -3.56 13.48 -13.57
C LEU A 84 -2.57 12.47 -14.17
N VAL A 85 -1.29 12.81 -14.15
CA VAL A 85 -0.22 11.92 -14.64
C VAL A 85 -0.16 10.69 -13.75
N GLU A 86 -0.34 9.51 -14.36
CA GLU A 86 -0.31 8.22 -13.66
C GLU A 86 1.10 7.60 -13.69
N ARG A 87 1.78 7.70 -14.83
CA ARG A 87 3.11 7.11 -15.04
C ARG A 87 3.90 7.91 -16.05
N ILE A 88 5.13 8.25 -15.73
CA ILE A 88 6.11 8.79 -16.68
C ILE A 88 6.73 7.59 -17.38
N VAL A 89 6.67 7.55 -18.72
CA VAL A 89 7.18 6.43 -19.53
C VAL A 89 8.46 6.77 -20.29
N GLU A 90 8.64 8.05 -20.63
CA GLU A 90 9.85 8.66 -21.22
C GLU A 90 10.02 10.06 -20.65
N ALA A 91 11.16 10.68 -20.84
CA ALA A 91 11.43 12.01 -20.31
C ALA A 91 10.34 13.05 -20.70
N ASP A 92 9.84 12.98 -21.96
CA ASP A 92 8.81 13.88 -22.50
C ASP A 92 7.43 13.23 -22.67
N ARG A 93 7.21 12.02 -22.11
CA ARG A 93 5.99 11.25 -22.33
C ARG A 93 5.43 10.62 -21.08
N ALA A 94 4.12 10.73 -20.90
CA ALA A 94 3.44 10.17 -19.74
C ALA A 94 2.08 9.57 -20.09
N LEU A 95 1.68 8.57 -19.30
CA LEU A 95 0.31 8.06 -19.26
C LEU A 95 -0.45 8.82 -18.18
N ALA A 96 -1.67 9.26 -18.49
CA ALA A 96 -2.45 10.11 -17.60
C ALA A 96 -3.96 9.84 -17.69
N HIS A 97 -4.66 10.11 -16.60
CA HIS A 97 -6.09 10.35 -16.64
C HIS A 97 -6.36 11.75 -17.14
N VAL A 98 -7.32 11.91 -18.04
CA VAL A 98 -7.77 13.23 -18.52
C VAL A 98 -9.27 13.34 -18.28
N ARG A 99 -9.64 14.27 -17.40
CA ARG A 99 -11.03 14.64 -17.14
C ARG A 99 -11.40 15.84 -17.99
N ALA A 100 -12.41 15.69 -18.83
CA ALA A 100 -12.93 16.75 -19.68
C ALA A 100 -14.40 16.46 -19.99
N SER A 101 -15.20 17.50 -20.29
CA SER A 101 -16.62 17.36 -20.70
C SER A 101 -16.77 16.50 -21.97
N LYS A 102 -15.82 16.61 -22.91
CA LYS A 102 -15.71 15.79 -24.11
C LYS A 102 -14.29 15.24 -24.19
N SER A 103 -14.15 13.93 -24.26
CA SER A 103 -12.86 13.24 -24.30
C SER A 103 -12.01 13.75 -25.48
N PRO A 104 -10.73 14.16 -25.28
CA PRO A 104 -9.86 14.57 -26.36
C PRO A 104 -9.42 13.36 -27.21
N GLY A 105 -9.36 13.54 -28.52
CA GLY A 105 -8.81 12.55 -29.46
C GLY A 105 -7.32 12.75 -29.72
N PRO A 106 -6.69 11.78 -30.42
CA PRO A 106 -5.30 11.94 -30.88
C PRO A 106 -5.09 13.23 -31.67
N GLY A 107 -3.93 13.90 -31.48
CA GLY A 107 -3.61 15.19 -32.07
C GLY A 107 -4.21 16.40 -31.35
N THR A 108 -5.09 16.19 -30.36
CA THR A 108 -5.62 17.31 -29.56
C THR A 108 -4.49 17.92 -28.72
N VAL A 109 -4.40 19.23 -28.75
CA VAL A 109 -3.48 20.00 -27.89
C VAL A 109 -4.23 20.49 -26.65
N LEU A 110 -3.64 20.26 -25.51
CA LEU A 110 -4.10 20.71 -24.19
C LEU A 110 -3.14 21.76 -23.67
N ARG A 111 -3.64 22.97 -23.40
CA ARG A 111 -2.88 24.02 -22.70
C ARG A 111 -2.97 23.77 -21.21
N LEU A 112 -1.85 23.38 -20.57
CA LEU A 112 -1.80 23.03 -19.16
C LEU A 112 -1.12 24.11 -18.35
N ALA A 113 -1.63 24.35 -17.12
CA ALA A 113 -1.17 25.41 -16.19
C ALA A 113 -1.09 26.81 -16.83
N ASP A 114 -1.74 27.03 -17.98
CA ASP A 114 -1.62 28.23 -18.83
C ASP A 114 -0.17 28.53 -19.27
N ARG A 115 0.70 27.54 -19.26
CA ARG A 115 2.16 27.69 -19.50
C ARG A 115 2.68 26.92 -20.69
N PHE A 116 2.22 25.67 -20.90
CA PHE A 116 2.76 24.80 -21.94
C PHE A 116 1.68 23.95 -22.60
N ASP A 117 1.98 23.51 -23.81
CA ASP A 117 1.09 22.68 -24.64
C ASP A 117 1.49 21.22 -24.57
N VAL A 118 0.51 20.35 -24.35
CA VAL A 118 0.67 18.90 -24.30
C VAL A 118 -0.17 18.28 -25.40
N THR A 119 0.42 17.37 -26.18
CA THR A 119 -0.27 16.69 -27.26
C THR A 119 -0.78 15.33 -26.83
N VAL A 120 -2.04 15.06 -27.09
CA VAL A 120 -2.62 13.72 -26.94
C VAL A 120 -2.15 12.84 -28.10
N LEU A 121 -1.33 11.83 -27.80
CA LEU A 121 -0.87 10.86 -28.81
C LEU A 121 -1.91 9.80 -29.09
N GLY A 122 -2.67 9.37 -28.07
CA GLY A 122 -3.66 8.31 -28.16
C GLY A 122 -4.12 7.79 -26.82
N ARG A 123 -4.41 6.50 -26.79
CA ARG A 123 -4.80 5.77 -25.59
C ARG A 123 -3.88 4.58 -25.35
N ALA A 124 -3.59 4.33 -24.06
CA ALA A 124 -2.99 3.10 -23.56
C ALA A 124 -3.97 2.51 -22.51
N GLY A 125 -4.85 1.62 -22.97
CA GLY A 125 -5.96 1.13 -22.14
C GLY A 125 -6.91 2.26 -21.72
N ALA A 126 -7.13 2.41 -20.42
CA ALA A 126 -7.98 3.47 -19.86
C ALA A 126 -7.28 4.84 -19.79
N LEU A 127 -5.95 4.89 -19.93
CA LEU A 127 -5.15 6.11 -19.82
C LEU A 127 -4.97 6.78 -21.18
N PHE A 128 -4.71 8.08 -21.15
CA PHE A 128 -4.24 8.85 -22.31
C PHE A 128 -2.72 8.80 -22.36
N ASP A 129 -2.20 8.69 -23.56
CA ASP A 129 -0.79 8.81 -23.87
C ASP A 129 -0.52 10.25 -24.29
N LEU A 130 0.30 10.95 -23.50
CA LEU A 130 0.52 12.38 -23.62
C LEU A 130 1.99 12.69 -23.87
N ARG A 131 2.27 13.60 -24.83
CA ARG A 131 3.60 14.17 -25.08
C ARG A 131 3.69 15.59 -24.57
N PHE A 132 4.67 15.83 -23.74
CA PHE A 132 5.02 17.11 -23.13
C PHE A 132 6.09 17.83 -23.95
N PRO A 133 6.24 19.17 -23.82
CA PRO A 133 7.25 19.91 -24.55
C PRO A 133 8.67 19.83 -23.96
N GLY A 134 8.85 19.10 -22.87
CA GLY A 134 10.11 18.91 -22.16
C GLY A 134 9.99 17.82 -21.13
N ASP A 135 10.95 17.77 -20.18
CA ASP A 135 10.95 16.76 -19.13
C ASP A 135 9.66 16.85 -18.29
N VAL A 136 8.95 15.72 -18.20
CA VAL A 136 7.64 15.65 -17.53
C VAL A 136 7.79 15.96 -16.04
N LEU A 137 8.81 15.40 -15.39
CA LEU A 137 9.00 15.58 -13.94
C LEU A 137 9.30 17.03 -13.59
N ASP A 138 10.13 17.69 -14.38
CA ASP A 138 10.46 19.11 -14.20
C ASP A 138 9.22 20.00 -14.39
N LEU A 139 8.42 19.74 -15.43
CA LEU A 139 7.18 20.47 -15.69
C LEU A 139 6.14 20.26 -14.58
N LEU A 140 6.02 19.04 -14.06
CA LEU A 140 5.15 18.74 -12.94
C LEU A 140 5.62 19.42 -11.66
N GLN A 141 6.92 19.39 -11.37
CA GLN A 141 7.47 20.04 -10.18
C GLN A 141 7.26 21.56 -10.20
N ALA A 142 7.39 22.18 -11.38
CA ALA A 142 7.25 23.64 -11.54
C ALA A 142 5.78 24.11 -11.56
N HIS A 143 4.85 23.30 -12.07
CA HIS A 143 3.51 23.77 -12.44
C HIS A 143 2.37 22.88 -11.95
N GLY A 144 2.67 21.70 -11.43
CA GLY A 144 1.69 20.76 -10.92
C GLY A 144 1.27 21.03 -9.47
N ALA A 145 0.24 20.33 -9.05
CA ALA A 145 -0.24 20.30 -7.67
C ALA A 145 -0.20 18.85 -7.12
N THR A 146 -0.03 18.73 -5.81
CA THR A 146 -0.07 17.44 -5.11
C THR A 146 -1.45 16.79 -5.30
N PRO A 147 -1.51 15.53 -5.76
CA PRO A 147 -2.76 14.85 -6.07
C PRO A 147 -3.37 14.25 -4.80
N LEU A 148 -4.04 15.07 -3.99
CA LEU A 148 -4.76 14.57 -2.82
C LEU A 148 -5.87 13.58 -3.22
N PRO A 149 -6.11 12.56 -2.38
CA PRO A 149 -7.20 11.60 -2.59
C PRO A 149 -8.57 12.26 -2.61
N PRO A 150 -9.57 11.69 -3.31
CA PRO A 150 -10.88 12.32 -3.50
C PRO A 150 -11.73 12.47 -2.23
N TYR A 151 -11.40 11.76 -1.15
CA TYR A 151 -12.07 11.89 0.15
C TYR A 151 -11.52 13.06 0.99
N ILE A 152 -10.40 13.65 0.60
CA ILE A 152 -9.93 14.93 1.10
C ILE A 152 -10.59 15.99 0.25
N THR A 153 -11.48 16.79 0.85
CA THR A 153 -12.39 17.66 0.12
C THR A 153 -11.88 19.08 -0.09
N HIS A 154 -10.78 19.46 0.58
CA HIS A 154 -10.13 20.75 0.33
C HIS A 154 -9.15 20.66 -0.85
N ALA A 155 -8.84 21.81 -1.44
CA ALA A 155 -7.79 21.92 -2.46
C ALA A 155 -6.42 21.66 -1.80
N ALA A 156 -5.46 21.12 -2.58
CA ALA A 156 -4.11 20.94 -2.08
C ALA A 156 -3.49 22.27 -1.67
N GLU A 157 -2.98 22.35 -0.46
CA GLU A 157 -2.34 23.49 0.16
C GLU A 157 -0.81 23.26 0.24
N THR A 158 -0.05 24.31 0.56
CA THR A 158 1.41 24.21 0.69
C THR A 158 1.80 23.20 1.79
N GLU A 159 1.00 23.08 2.85
CA GLU A 159 1.22 22.12 3.92
C GLU A 159 1.11 20.67 3.41
N ASP A 160 0.20 20.39 2.47
CA ASP A 160 0.04 19.05 1.89
C ASP A 160 1.25 18.61 1.07
N ASP A 161 1.99 19.54 0.45
CA ASP A 161 3.23 19.24 -0.29
C ASP A 161 4.28 18.59 0.62
N GLU A 162 4.29 18.95 1.90
CA GLU A 162 5.16 18.39 2.93
C GLU A 162 4.51 17.22 3.68
N ARG A 163 3.24 17.39 4.10
CA ARG A 163 2.56 16.44 4.98
C ARG A 163 2.07 15.19 4.26
N TYR A 164 1.76 15.29 2.96
CA TYR A 164 1.41 14.14 2.10
C TYR A 164 2.66 13.49 1.48
N GLN A 165 3.78 13.49 2.24
CA GLN A 165 5.08 12.93 1.88
C GLN A 165 5.73 12.30 3.11
N THR A 166 6.39 11.15 2.95
CA THR A 166 7.16 10.53 4.04
C THR A 166 8.50 11.23 4.23
N VAL A 167 9.04 11.22 5.44
CA VAL A 167 10.34 11.83 5.76
C VAL A 167 11.51 11.14 5.05
N TYR A 168 11.31 9.93 4.56
CA TYR A 168 12.31 9.11 3.87
C TYR A 168 12.02 8.95 2.36
N ALA A 169 11.09 9.72 1.79
CA ALA A 169 10.74 9.65 0.38
C ALA A 169 11.91 10.02 -0.54
N ARG A 170 12.29 9.13 -1.48
CA ARG A 170 13.45 9.29 -2.36
C ARG A 170 13.12 9.14 -3.84
N ALA A 171 12.39 8.09 -4.22
CA ALA A 171 12.15 7.70 -5.61
C ALA A 171 10.87 8.39 -6.16
N PRO A 172 10.97 9.43 -7.03
CA PRO A 172 9.81 10.13 -7.55
C PRO A 172 9.02 9.25 -8.54
N GLY A 173 7.69 9.32 -8.51
CA GLY A 173 6.84 8.57 -9.45
C GLY A 173 5.45 8.20 -8.94
N ALA A 174 5.18 8.34 -7.65
CA ALA A 174 3.87 8.03 -7.09
C ALA A 174 2.85 9.15 -7.26
N VAL A 175 1.60 8.77 -7.44
CA VAL A 175 0.43 9.67 -7.44
C VAL A 175 -0.19 9.75 -6.04
N ALA A 176 0.05 8.73 -5.19
CA ALA A 176 -0.40 8.72 -3.83
C ALA A 176 0.74 8.38 -2.86
N ALA A 177 0.69 8.95 -1.65
CA ALA A 177 1.66 8.65 -0.61
C ALA A 177 1.49 7.24 -0.03
N PRO A 178 2.56 6.57 0.41
CA PRO A 178 2.46 5.37 1.24
C PRO A 178 2.05 5.78 2.66
N THR A 179 0.74 5.94 2.87
CA THR A 179 0.14 6.71 3.97
C THR A 179 0.47 6.22 5.37
N ALA A 180 0.72 4.93 5.56
CA ALA A 180 1.21 4.40 6.84
C ALA A 180 2.59 4.97 7.23
N GLY A 181 3.38 5.38 6.24
CA GLY A 181 4.67 6.03 6.47
C GLY A 181 4.56 7.48 6.94
N LEU A 182 3.41 8.13 6.79
CA LEU A 182 3.20 9.52 7.19
C LEU A 182 3.22 9.71 8.71
N HIS A 183 3.02 8.65 9.48
CA HIS A 183 3.08 8.66 10.93
C HIS A 183 4.51 8.74 11.49
N PHE A 184 5.50 8.34 10.68
CA PHE A 184 6.90 8.34 11.09
C PHE A 184 7.51 9.73 10.92
N ASP A 185 8.19 10.17 11.96
CA ASP A 185 9.09 11.31 11.99
C ASP A 185 10.53 10.85 12.21
N GLU A 186 11.47 11.78 12.14
CA GLU A 186 12.89 11.50 12.33
C GLU A 186 13.19 10.97 13.76
N ALA A 187 12.45 11.46 14.75
CA ALA A 187 12.60 11.02 16.14
C ALA A 187 12.15 9.55 16.31
N MET A 188 11.05 9.14 15.66
CA MET A 188 10.63 7.72 15.65
C MET A 188 11.66 6.86 14.93
N MET A 189 12.18 7.32 13.78
CA MET A 189 13.22 6.59 13.05
C MET A 189 14.47 6.37 13.90
N GLN A 190 14.86 7.35 14.71
CA GLN A 190 15.98 7.21 15.65
C GLN A 190 15.64 6.24 16.79
N ARG A 191 14.47 6.36 17.42
CA ARG A 191 14.03 5.43 18.49
C ARG A 191 14.02 3.97 18.04
N LEU A 192 13.64 3.69 16.80
CA LEU A 192 13.67 2.33 16.22
C LEU A 192 15.10 1.79 16.14
N GLU A 193 16.05 2.63 15.75
CA GLU A 193 17.47 2.27 15.72
C GLU A 193 18.02 2.00 17.13
N ASP A 194 17.67 2.85 18.10
CA ASP A 194 18.10 2.73 19.50
C ASP A 194 17.62 1.41 20.14
N VAL A 195 16.46 0.88 19.75
CA VAL A 195 15.95 -0.41 20.24
C VAL A 195 16.39 -1.61 19.39
N GLY A 196 17.25 -1.40 18.39
CA GLY A 196 17.82 -2.46 17.56
C GLY A 196 16.88 -2.98 16.45
N VAL A 197 15.87 -2.21 16.06
CA VAL A 197 14.98 -2.51 14.93
C VAL A 197 15.65 -2.09 13.62
N ALA A 198 15.85 -3.06 12.72
CA ALA A 198 16.44 -2.79 11.42
C ALA A 198 15.44 -2.11 10.47
N ARG A 199 15.95 -1.37 9.48
CA ARG A 199 15.16 -0.71 8.45
C ARG A 199 15.61 -1.12 7.06
N ALA A 200 14.66 -1.37 6.16
CA ALA A 200 14.91 -1.59 4.74
C ALA A 200 13.86 -0.85 3.90
N PHE A 201 14.14 -0.70 2.61
CA PHE A 201 13.30 0.08 1.72
C PHE A 201 12.97 -0.71 0.46
N VAL A 202 11.74 -0.56 0.01
CA VAL A 202 11.26 -0.94 -1.31
C VAL A 202 10.72 0.29 -1.99
N THR A 203 10.60 0.28 -3.31
CA THR A 203 9.85 1.29 -4.04
C THR A 203 8.63 0.62 -4.67
N LEU A 204 7.45 1.18 -4.45
CA LEU A 204 6.25 0.89 -5.24
C LEU A 204 5.56 2.22 -5.52
N HIS A 205 5.46 2.55 -6.82
CA HIS A 205 4.78 3.78 -7.24
C HIS A 205 3.27 3.58 -7.19
N VAL A 206 2.65 4.20 -6.19
CA VAL A 206 1.20 4.09 -5.96
C VAL A 206 0.47 4.89 -7.02
N GLY A 207 -0.38 4.21 -7.77
CA GLY A 207 -1.22 4.83 -8.79
C GLY A 207 -2.57 5.35 -8.25
N ALA A 208 -3.27 6.16 -9.06
CA ALA A 208 -4.60 6.68 -8.73
C ALA A 208 -5.66 5.56 -8.60
N GLY A 209 -5.37 4.36 -9.11
CA GLY A 209 -6.23 3.19 -8.97
C GLY A 209 -6.55 2.82 -7.54
N THR A 210 -5.64 3.10 -6.60
CA THR A 210 -5.82 2.84 -5.15
C THR A 210 -7.02 3.59 -4.56
N PHE A 211 -7.45 4.69 -5.18
CA PHE A 211 -8.60 5.48 -4.73
C PHE A 211 -9.93 5.02 -5.32
N LYS A 212 -9.91 4.06 -6.26
CA LYS A 212 -11.14 3.59 -6.90
C LYS A 212 -11.76 2.47 -6.06
N PRO A 213 -13.07 2.53 -5.78
CA PRO A 213 -13.76 1.41 -5.15
C PRO A 213 -13.76 0.20 -6.08
N VAL A 214 -13.85 -0.99 -5.50
CA VAL A 214 -14.05 -2.23 -6.25
C VAL A 214 -15.43 -2.19 -6.89
N GLN A 215 -15.51 -2.42 -8.21
CA GLN A 215 -16.75 -2.28 -9.00
C GLN A 215 -17.39 -3.63 -9.38
N VAL A 216 -16.87 -4.73 -8.88
CA VAL A 216 -17.36 -6.08 -9.15
C VAL A 216 -18.00 -6.67 -7.90
N GLU A 217 -18.94 -7.60 -8.06
CA GLU A 217 -19.58 -8.30 -6.93
C GLU A 217 -18.70 -9.43 -6.40
N LYS A 218 -18.11 -10.21 -7.32
CA LYS A 218 -17.25 -11.34 -6.97
C LYS A 218 -15.78 -10.94 -6.94
N LEU A 219 -15.06 -11.29 -5.89
CA LEU A 219 -13.63 -10.98 -5.79
C LEU A 219 -12.80 -11.58 -6.93
N ALA A 220 -13.17 -12.74 -7.44
CA ALA A 220 -12.49 -13.41 -8.53
C ALA A 220 -12.52 -12.64 -9.86
N ASP A 221 -13.49 -11.73 -10.02
CA ASP A 221 -13.64 -10.92 -11.24
C ASP A 221 -12.88 -9.58 -11.16
N HIS A 222 -12.27 -9.30 -9.98
CA HIS A 222 -11.54 -8.05 -9.79
C HIS A 222 -10.16 -8.12 -10.43
N VAL A 223 -9.84 -7.12 -11.25
CA VAL A 223 -8.51 -6.95 -11.85
C VAL A 223 -7.81 -5.77 -11.16
N MET A 224 -6.72 -6.07 -10.47
CA MET A 224 -5.88 -5.04 -9.85
C MET A 224 -5.19 -4.17 -10.90
N HIS A 225 -5.08 -2.87 -10.61
CA HIS A 225 -4.23 -1.98 -11.39
C HIS A 225 -2.76 -2.40 -11.26
N ALA A 226 -2.04 -2.34 -12.38
CA ALA A 226 -0.62 -2.59 -12.39
C ALA A 226 0.13 -1.42 -11.76
N GLU A 227 0.97 -1.70 -10.77
CA GLU A 227 1.84 -0.73 -10.11
C GLU A 227 3.29 -1.20 -10.22
N TRP A 228 4.18 -0.29 -10.59
CA TRP A 228 5.59 -0.62 -10.70
C TRP A 228 6.26 -0.69 -9.33
N TYR A 229 7.06 -1.73 -9.13
CA TYR A 229 7.78 -1.90 -7.88
C TYR A 229 9.23 -2.36 -8.10
N THR A 230 10.07 -2.14 -7.09
CA THR A 230 11.39 -2.74 -6.96
C THR A 230 11.67 -3.11 -5.50
N VAL A 231 12.26 -4.28 -5.34
CA VAL A 231 12.86 -4.77 -4.08
C VAL A 231 14.36 -4.88 -4.32
N PRO A 232 15.20 -4.01 -3.71
CA PRO A 232 16.66 -4.09 -3.83
C PRO A 232 17.22 -5.36 -3.16
N GLN A 233 18.37 -5.84 -3.64
CA GLN A 233 19.06 -6.99 -3.02
C GLN A 233 19.37 -6.74 -1.54
N ALA A 234 19.77 -5.51 -1.17
CA ALA A 234 20.00 -5.14 0.23
C ALA A 234 18.79 -5.36 1.13
N THR A 235 17.56 -5.12 0.59
CA THR A 235 16.31 -5.39 1.30
C THR A 235 16.04 -6.89 1.41
N ALA A 236 16.27 -7.65 0.35
CA ALA A 236 16.14 -9.11 0.37
C ALA A 236 17.11 -9.74 1.40
N ASP A 237 18.35 -9.26 1.45
CA ASP A 237 19.35 -9.70 2.43
C ASP A 237 18.96 -9.31 3.87
N ALA A 238 18.33 -8.13 4.05
CA ALA A 238 17.85 -7.70 5.36
C ALA A 238 16.70 -8.60 5.86
N VAL A 239 15.77 -8.97 4.99
CA VAL A 239 14.70 -9.93 5.27
C VAL A 239 15.29 -11.28 5.72
N ALA A 240 16.25 -11.81 4.96
CA ALA A 240 16.89 -13.07 5.29
C ALA A 240 17.61 -13.01 6.66
N ARG A 241 18.32 -11.91 6.96
CA ARG A 241 18.98 -11.71 8.25
C ARG A 241 17.98 -11.62 9.41
N ALA A 242 16.87 -10.89 9.24
CA ALA A 242 15.84 -10.77 10.27
C ALA A 242 15.26 -12.13 10.63
N HIS A 243 14.83 -12.92 9.64
CA HIS A 243 14.30 -14.26 9.86
C HIS A 243 15.36 -15.21 10.48
N ALA A 244 16.59 -15.16 10.01
CA ALA A 244 17.68 -15.98 10.56
C ALA A 244 18.00 -15.65 12.03
N ALA A 245 17.78 -14.38 12.44
CA ALA A 245 17.94 -13.93 13.82
C ALA A 245 16.67 -14.15 14.69
N GLY A 246 15.61 -14.77 14.16
CA GLY A 246 14.33 -14.97 14.85
C GLY A 246 13.52 -13.68 15.02
N GLY A 247 13.86 -12.63 14.28
CA GLY A 247 13.11 -11.37 14.20
C GLY A 247 11.93 -11.48 13.23
N ARG A 248 11.04 -10.48 13.28
CA ARG A 248 9.86 -10.38 12.42
C ARG A 248 10.12 -9.40 11.28
N VAL A 249 9.53 -9.68 10.12
CA VAL A 249 9.47 -8.75 8.99
C VAL A 249 8.11 -8.07 8.98
N ILE A 250 8.09 -6.77 9.24
CA ILE A 250 6.88 -5.96 9.37
C ILE A 250 6.88 -4.92 8.25
N ALA A 251 5.89 -4.98 7.38
CA ALA A 251 5.75 -3.98 6.34
C ALA A 251 5.13 -2.69 6.91
N VAL A 252 5.63 -1.54 6.47
CA VAL A 252 4.99 -0.24 6.72
C VAL A 252 4.20 0.14 5.47
N GLY A 253 2.89 -0.03 5.55
CA GLY A 253 1.93 0.17 4.48
C GLY A 253 1.68 -1.09 3.62
N THR A 254 0.45 -1.15 3.12
CA THR A 254 0.01 -2.22 2.19
C THR A 254 0.82 -2.23 0.90
N THR A 255 1.42 -1.11 0.51
CA THR A 255 2.29 -1.00 -0.67
C THR A 255 3.62 -1.71 -0.47
N SER A 256 4.26 -1.56 0.71
CA SER A 256 5.47 -2.33 1.07
C SER A 256 5.16 -3.82 1.13
N ALA A 257 4.00 -4.18 1.69
CA ALA A 257 3.53 -5.56 1.73
C ALA A 257 3.39 -6.15 0.33
N ARG A 258 2.70 -5.44 -0.58
CA ARG A 258 2.53 -5.90 -1.96
C ARG A 258 3.86 -6.02 -2.72
N ALA A 259 4.80 -5.10 -2.53
CA ALA A 259 6.11 -5.18 -3.18
C ALA A 259 6.88 -6.43 -2.74
N LEU A 260 6.95 -6.71 -1.43
CA LEU A 260 7.65 -7.88 -0.89
C LEU A 260 7.00 -9.20 -1.33
N GLU A 261 5.68 -9.30 -1.21
CA GLU A 261 4.94 -10.50 -1.59
C GLU A 261 4.95 -10.73 -3.11
N SER A 262 4.97 -9.66 -3.92
CA SER A 262 5.14 -9.78 -5.38
C SER A 262 6.53 -10.30 -5.75
N ALA A 263 7.59 -9.82 -5.08
CA ALA A 263 8.94 -10.33 -5.27
C ALA A 263 9.06 -11.81 -4.90
N ALA A 264 8.41 -12.24 -3.82
CA ALA A 264 8.37 -13.64 -3.42
C ALA A 264 7.59 -14.51 -4.43
N ALA A 265 6.46 -14.00 -4.95
CA ALA A 265 5.65 -14.71 -5.95
C ALA A 265 6.39 -14.91 -7.28
N GLN A 266 7.22 -13.97 -7.71
CA GLN A 266 8.05 -14.11 -8.93
C GLN A 266 9.03 -15.29 -8.84
N LEU A 267 9.49 -15.62 -7.64
CA LEU A 267 10.42 -16.76 -7.45
C LEU A 267 9.74 -18.12 -7.60
N GLN A 268 8.43 -18.20 -7.46
CA GLN A 268 7.67 -19.45 -7.54
C GLN A 268 7.26 -19.82 -8.99
N GLY A 269 7.62 -18.97 -9.97
CA GLY A 269 7.28 -19.16 -11.39
C GLY A 269 5.80 -18.86 -11.66
N ASP A 270 5.58 -17.83 -12.49
CA ASP A 270 4.31 -17.35 -12.99
C ASP A 270 3.51 -16.38 -12.10
N GLY A 271 3.58 -15.11 -12.50
CA GLY A 271 2.82 -13.97 -12.00
C GLY A 271 1.30 -14.00 -12.21
N GLN A 272 0.67 -15.16 -12.09
CA GLN A 272 -0.77 -15.32 -11.93
C GLN A 272 -1.03 -16.11 -10.65
N ALA A 273 -1.47 -15.41 -9.62
CA ALA A 273 -1.99 -16.02 -8.41
C ALA A 273 -3.31 -16.75 -8.74
N GLN A 274 -3.20 -17.98 -9.22
CA GLN A 274 -4.34 -18.89 -9.21
C GLN A 274 -4.57 -19.36 -7.75
N PRO A 275 -5.82 -19.64 -7.35
CA PRO A 275 -6.10 -20.27 -6.06
C PRO A 275 -5.30 -21.58 -5.98
N GLN A 276 -4.30 -21.60 -5.11
CA GLN A 276 -3.35 -22.70 -5.04
C GLN A 276 -4.07 -23.96 -4.55
N THR A 277 -4.06 -25.00 -5.38
CA THR A 277 -4.25 -26.40 -4.93
C THR A 277 -3.22 -26.69 -3.84
N PRO A 278 -3.54 -27.51 -2.81
CA PRO A 278 -2.62 -27.83 -1.73
C PRO A 278 -1.34 -28.47 -2.29
N GLN A 279 -0.30 -27.67 -2.43
CA GLN A 279 1.03 -28.17 -2.78
C GLN A 279 1.77 -28.53 -1.50
N THR A 280 2.59 -29.56 -1.59
CA THR A 280 3.51 -29.98 -0.54
C THR A 280 4.33 -28.78 -0.07
N PRO A 281 4.53 -28.53 1.24
CA PRO A 281 5.30 -27.41 1.74
C PRO A 281 6.72 -27.44 1.17
N GLN A 282 7.00 -26.54 0.23
CA GLN A 282 8.39 -26.28 -0.16
C GLN A 282 9.02 -25.37 0.90
N PRO A 283 10.31 -25.55 1.24
CA PRO A 283 10.99 -24.62 2.13
C PRO A 283 10.90 -23.21 1.54
N PRO A 284 10.70 -22.16 2.36
CA PRO A 284 10.61 -20.80 1.87
C PRO A 284 11.87 -20.45 1.08
N GLN A 285 11.69 -20.12 -0.20
CA GLN A 285 12.79 -19.65 -1.02
C GLN A 285 13.22 -18.28 -0.50
N ALA A 286 14.53 -18.08 -0.37
CA ALA A 286 15.07 -16.80 0.06
C ALA A 286 14.64 -15.69 -0.92
N LEU A 287 14.08 -14.62 -0.40
CA LEU A 287 13.71 -13.43 -1.18
C LEU A 287 14.95 -12.95 -1.97
N ARG A 288 14.74 -12.46 -3.19
CA ARG A 288 15.78 -11.89 -4.05
C ARG A 288 15.37 -10.52 -4.55
N ALA A 289 16.34 -9.77 -5.08
CA ALA A 289 16.06 -8.54 -5.81
C ALA A 289 15.05 -8.82 -6.93
N ALA A 290 14.05 -7.95 -7.04
CA ALA A 290 13.00 -8.06 -8.04
C ALA A 290 12.51 -6.67 -8.44
N GLN A 291 12.05 -6.53 -9.68
CA GLN A 291 11.38 -5.32 -10.15
C GLN A 291 10.39 -5.67 -11.26
N GLY A 292 9.41 -4.83 -11.45
CA GLY A 292 8.42 -4.98 -12.51
C GLY A 292 7.07 -4.40 -12.15
N ASP A 293 6.07 -4.71 -12.94
CA ASP A 293 4.68 -4.36 -12.63
C ASP A 293 4.04 -5.49 -11.79
N THR A 294 3.29 -5.11 -10.76
CA THR A 294 2.52 -6.05 -9.95
C THR A 294 1.02 -5.78 -10.04
N GLN A 295 0.25 -6.83 -10.19
CA GLN A 295 -1.20 -6.86 -10.07
C GLN A 295 -1.64 -7.78 -8.93
N LEU A 296 -0.73 -8.07 -7.99
CA LEU A 296 -1.00 -8.98 -6.89
C LEU A 296 -2.21 -8.50 -6.08
N PHE A 297 -3.23 -9.35 -6.04
CA PHE A 297 -4.45 -9.15 -5.28
C PHE A 297 -4.46 -10.11 -4.08
N ILE A 298 -4.26 -9.57 -2.89
CA ILE A 298 -4.21 -10.34 -1.65
C ILE A 298 -5.58 -10.33 -1.00
N THR A 299 -6.18 -11.51 -0.83
CA THR A 299 -7.50 -11.72 -0.22
C THR A 299 -7.43 -12.84 0.81
N PRO A 300 -8.44 -13.00 1.70
CA PRO A 300 -8.48 -14.11 2.66
C PRO A 300 -8.25 -15.46 1.99
N GLY A 301 -7.33 -16.25 2.58
CA GLY A 301 -6.81 -17.48 2.00
C GLY A 301 -5.42 -17.34 1.38
N TYR A 302 -4.94 -16.11 1.11
CA TYR A 302 -3.55 -15.87 0.73
C TYR A 302 -2.61 -16.21 1.88
N ARG A 303 -1.49 -16.87 1.56
CA ARG A 303 -0.43 -17.20 2.51
C ARG A 303 0.73 -16.24 2.30
N PHE A 304 0.95 -15.37 3.26
CA PHE A 304 2.11 -14.47 3.24
C PHE A 304 3.40 -15.27 3.26
N GLN A 305 4.33 -14.89 2.39
CA GLN A 305 5.60 -15.58 2.19
C GLN A 305 6.74 -14.91 2.96
N VAL A 306 6.62 -13.61 3.18
CA VAL A 306 7.70 -12.76 3.72
C VAL A 306 7.28 -12.10 5.03
N LEU A 307 5.98 -11.74 5.18
CA LEU A 307 5.53 -10.84 6.22
C LEU A 307 5.03 -11.55 7.47
N ASP A 308 5.47 -11.03 8.63
CA ASP A 308 5.01 -11.43 9.96
C ASP A 308 4.08 -10.39 10.59
N GLY A 309 4.01 -9.17 10.01
CA GLY A 309 3.16 -8.10 10.51
C GLY A 309 3.06 -6.91 9.55
N LEU A 310 2.18 -5.99 9.90
CA LEU A 310 1.87 -4.83 9.08
C LEU A 310 1.53 -3.62 9.96
N VAL A 311 2.18 -2.49 9.69
CA VAL A 311 1.72 -1.16 10.12
C VAL A 311 0.91 -0.55 8.99
N THR A 312 -0.32 -0.14 9.24
CA THR A 312 -1.23 0.37 8.20
C THR A 312 -2.17 1.44 8.75
N ASN A 313 -2.83 2.20 7.85
CA ASN A 313 -3.97 3.05 8.22
C ASN A 313 -5.26 2.23 8.26
N PHE A 314 -6.35 2.85 8.73
CA PHE A 314 -7.70 2.31 8.53
C PHE A 314 -8.17 2.54 7.10
N HIS A 315 -8.78 1.51 6.51
CA HIS A 315 -9.14 1.47 5.09
C HIS A 315 -10.65 1.60 4.87
N LEU A 316 -11.03 1.99 3.63
CA LEU A 316 -12.42 2.11 3.20
C LEU A 316 -13.20 0.79 3.29
N PRO A 317 -14.51 0.85 3.53
CA PRO A 317 -15.40 -0.27 3.27
C PRO A 317 -15.21 -0.78 1.84
N GLN A 318 -15.30 -2.09 1.66
CA GLN A 318 -15.25 -2.78 0.36
C GLN A 318 -13.94 -2.54 -0.45
N SER A 319 -12.85 -2.09 0.21
CA SER A 319 -11.58 -1.84 -0.45
C SER A 319 -10.69 -3.09 -0.53
N THR A 320 -9.85 -3.16 -1.56
CA THR A 320 -8.81 -4.19 -1.70
C THR A 320 -7.82 -4.21 -0.54
N LEU A 321 -7.63 -3.06 0.12
CA LEU A 321 -6.74 -2.91 1.27
C LEU A 321 -7.35 -3.54 2.53
N LEU A 322 -8.67 -3.40 2.73
CA LEU A 322 -9.38 -4.10 3.81
C LEU A 322 -9.34 -5.62 3.62
N MET A 323 -9.41 -6.07 2.35
CA MET A 323 -9.27 -7.48 2.01
C MET A 323 -7.87 -8.03 2.37
N MET A 324 -6.82 -7.27 2.08
CA MET A 324 -5.43 -7.64 2.41
C MET A 324 -5.22 -7.78 3.92
N ILE A 325 -5.66 -6.82 4.72
CA ILE A 325 -5.48 -6.92 6.18
C ILE A 325 -6.34 -8.03 6.78
N SER A 326 -7.51 -8.32 6.17
CA SER A 326 -8.34 -9.47 6.53
C SER A 326 -7.69 -10.81 6.15
N ALA A 327 -6.87 -10.82 5.09
CA ALA A 327 -6.06 -11.99 4.76
C ALA A 327 -4.97 -12.25 5.81
N MET A 328 -4.39 -11.18 6.37
CA MET A 328 -3.30 -11.28 7.37
C MET A 328 -3.80 -11.73 8.74
N ALA A 329 -4.84 -11.09 9.27
CA ALA A 329 -5.29 -11.31 10.64
C ALA A 329 -6.57 -12.17 10.76
N GLY A 330 -7.24 -12.45 9.63
CA GLY A 330 -8.55 -13.10 9.59
C GLY A 330 -9.71 -12.08 9.60
N MET A 331 -10.84 -12.52 9.06
CA MET A 331 -12.05 -11.69 8.90
C MET A 331 -12.60 -11.20 10.24
N ASP A 332 -12.79 -12.09 11.20
CA ASP A 332 -13.42 -11.75 12.48
C ASP A 332 -12.57 -10.84 13.36
N PRO A 333 -11.26 -11.04 13.52
CA PRO A 333 -10.40 -10.07 14.21
C PRO A 333 -10.46 -8.68 13.57
N ILE A 334 -10.43 -8.57 12.24
CA ILE A 334 -10.51 -7.28 11.55
C ILE A 334 -11.89 -6.63 11.73
N ARG A 335 -12.98 -7.39 11.62
CA ARG A 335 -14.33 -6.85 11.88
C ARG A 335 -14.46 -6.28 13.29
N ARG A 336 -13.94 -7.01 14.31
CA ARG A 336 -13.91 -6.50 15.70
C ARG A 336 -13.06 -5.25 15.83
N ALA A 337 -11.87 -5.21 15.20
CA ALA A 337 -10.98 -4.07 15.25
C ALA A 337 -11.63 -2.81 14.63
N TYR A 338 -12.32 -2.97 13.50
CA TYR A 338 -13.00 -1.86 12.84
C TYR A 338 -14.25 -1.39 13.59
N ALA A 339 -15.03 -2.30 14.17
CA ALA A 339 -16.14 -1.95 15.05
C ALA A 339 -15.65 -1.18 16.29
N HIS A 340 -14.54 -1.62 16.91
CA HIS A 340 -13.91 -0.92 18.01
C HIS A 340 -13.38 0.46 17.58
N ALA A 341 -12.70 0.56 16.45
CA ALA A 341 -12.16 1.82 15.96
C ALA A 341 -13.25 2.87 15.69
N VAL A 342 -14.41 2.45 15.14
CA VAL A 342 -15.55 3.33 14.94
C VAL A 342 -16.16 3.76 16.29
N ALA A 343 -16.35 2.84 17.23
CA ALA A 343 -16.91 3.12 18.56
C ALA A 343 -16.01 4.08 19.36
N GLU A 344 -14.70 3.87 19.31
CA GLU A 344 -13.70 4.68 20.00
C GLU A 344 -13.27 5.93 19.20
N ARG A 345 -13.98 6.20 18.07
CA ARG A 345 -13.79 7.39 17.23
C ARG A 345 -12.35 7.55 16.76
N TYR A 346 -11.72 6.49 16.28
CA TYR A 346 -10.48 6.57 15.53
C TYR A 346 -10.70 7.35 14.24
N ARG A 347 -9.63 7.99 13.75
CA ARG A 347 -9.64 8.71 12.48
C ARG A 347 -9.26 7.76 11.36
N PHE A 348 -9.91 7.87 10.23
CA PHE A 348 -9.77 6.95 9.10
C PHE A 348 -9.03 7.58 7.93
N PHE A 349 -8.46 6.77 7.06
CA PHE A 349 -7.75 7.06 5.80
C PHE A 349 -6.36 7.70 5.96
N SER A 350 -5.91 8.42 4.89
CA SER A 350 -4.53 8.87 4.71
C SER A 350 -3.98 9.68 5.87
N TYR A 351 -4.79 10.59 6.41
CA TYR A 351 -4.44 11.45 7.55
C TYR A 351 -5.02 10.95 8.88
N GLY A 352 -5.57 9.75 8.87
CA GLY A 352 -6.17 9.12 10.05
C GLY A 352 -5.15 8.53 11.00
N ASP A 353 -5.63 7.59 11.81
CA ASP A 353 -4.84 6.85 12.78
C ASP A 353 -4.25 5.56 12.17
N ALA A 354 -3.40 4.88 12.91
CA ALA A 354 -2.69 3.69 12.47
C ALA A 354 -3.20 2.42 13.15
N MET A 355 -2.90 1.29 12.51
CA MET A 355 -2.98 -0.05 13.10
C MET A 355 -1.60 -0.72 13.05
N LEU A 356 -1.26 -1.49 14.08
CA LEU A 356 -0.24 -2.53 14.06
C LEU A 356 -0.97 -3.88 14.06
N ILE A 357 -0.76 -4.67 13.03
CA ILE A 357 -1.35 -6.00 12.88
C ILE A 357 -0.21 -7.01 12.96
N GLU A 358 -0.24 -7.88 13.96
CA GLU A 358 0.66 -9.04 14.04
C GLU A 358 -0.03 -10.24 13.39
N SER A 359 0.68 -10.95 12.52
CA SER A 359 0.15 -12.19 11.94
C SER A 359 -0.05 -13.23 13.05
N PRO A 360 -1.20 -13.93 13.10
CA PRO A 360 -1.38 -15.02 14.04
C PRO A 360 -0.26 -16.05 13.84
N VAL A 361 0.38 -16.45 14.93
CA VAL A 361 1.34 -17.55 14.88
C VAL A 361 0.58 -18.78 14.39
N ALA A 362 0.98 -19.33 13.24
CA ALA A 362 0.41 -20.60 12.79
C ALA A 362 0.56 -21.61 13.93
N PRO A 363 -0.52 -22.33 14.33
CA PRO A 363 -0.38 -23.34 15.37
C PRO A 363 0.73 -24.29 14.93
N ALA A 364 1.78 -24.40 15.75
CA ALA A 364 2.85 -25.35 15.51
C ALA A 364 2.19 -26.69 15.22
N LEU A 365 2.46 -27.27 14.04
CA LEU A 365 2.01 -28.60 13.71
C LEU A 365 2.44 -29.48 14.88
N ALA A 366 1.48 -29.92 15.68
CA ALA A 366 1.73 -30.81 16.81
C ALA A 366 2.53 -31.97 16.22
N SER A 367 3.82 -32.03 16.57
CA SER A 367 4.67 -33.16 16.26
C SER A 367 4.03 -34.35 16.94
N SER A 368 3.28 -35.13 16.15
CA SER A 368 2.77 -36.45 16.59
C SER A 368 4.00 -37.34 16.79
N HIS A 369 4.58 -37.25 17.98
CA HIS A 369 5.43 -38.30 18.47
C HIS A 369 4.50 -39.47 18.77
N SER A 370 4.27 -40.30 17.76
CA SER A 370 3.77 -41.64 17.93
C SER A 370 4.80 -42.37 18.78
N ALA A 371 4.49 -42.51 20.05
CA ALA A 371 5.19 -43.46 20.89
C ALA A 371 4.92 -44.86 20.31
N ALA A 372 5.94 -45.49 19.77
CA ALA A 372 5.90 -46.87 19.36
C ALA A 372 5.61 -47.75 20.60
N PRO A 373 4.71 -48.71 20.54
CA PRO A 373 4.51 -49.68 21.64
C PRO A 373 5.76 -50.56 21.72
N GLY A 374 6.37 -50.59 22.92
CA GLY A 374 7.48 -51.48 23.21
C GLY A 374 7.08 -52.96 23.07
N PRO A 375 8.05 -53.85 22.73
CA PRO A 375 7.75 -55.26 22.53
C PRO A 375 7.34 -55.92 23.86
N ALA A 376 6.25 -56.68 23.81
CA ALA A 376 5.81 -57.56 24.90
C ALA A 376 6.88 -58.64 25.15
N ALA A 377 7.34 -58.73 26.41
CA ALA A 377 8.15 -59.86 26.86
C ALA A 377 7.27 -61.10 27.03
N VAL A 378 7.74 -62.24 26.48
CA VAL A 378 7.26 -63.61 26.74
C VAL A 378 7.94 -64.16 27.97
#